data_fcca88c937d5c8aa2bded5e6e994dda1
#
_entry.id   fcca88c937d5c8aa2bded5e6e994dda1
#
_cell.length_a   1.000
_cell.length_b   1.000
_cell.length_c   1.000
_cell.angle_alpha   90.00
_cell.angle_beta   90.00
_cell.angle_gamma   90.00
#
_symmetry.space_group_name_H-M   'P 1'
#
loop_
_entity.id
_entity.type
_entity.pdbx_description
1 polymer ?
#
loop_
_entity_poly.entity_id
_entity_poly.type
_entity_poly.pdbx_seq_one_letter_code
_entity_poly.pdbx_strand_id
1 'polypeptide(L)'
;ERGVLLRNGKIIDTAEPGLGFKIPLIDTVVKISTQTHTASYQALQAYSRDQQPATLRASVTFSVPPDRVEEVYANFKGIDSMVSRLLDRQVPTQVENIFGKYTAISAVQERVKFGIDVTDAITKSIKGPVTISSVQIENIDFSNAYEKSVEDRMRAEVEVQTQLQNLEKERVSAQIAVTQAQAEADSQLARAIAEAESIRIKGDAEASAIKIRAEALAQNQNLVELTKAERWDGKLPTTMLPTGTIPFLEVQKNK
;
A
#
# COMPACT_ATOMS: atom_id res chain seq x y z
N GLU A 1 -48.32 1.77 11.62
CA GLU A 1 -49.39 0.89 11.15
C GLU A 1 -50.52 1.73 10.60
N ARG A 2 -51.15 1.22 9.52
CA ARG A 2 -52.42 1.74 9.01
C ARG A 2 -53.45 0.61 8.92
N GLY A 3 -54.72 0.93 9.11
CA GLY A 3 -55.81 -0.04 9.04
C GLY A 3 -56.52 0.02 7.70
N VAL A 4 -56.77 -1.12 7.07
CA VAL A 4 -57.71 -1.20 5.94
C VAL A 4 -59.06 -1.61 6.49
N LEU A 5 -60.05 -0.73 6.33
CA LEU A 5 -61.43 -0.99 6.78
C LEU A 5 -62.18 -1.77 5.71
N LEU A 6 -62.63 -2.94 6.10
CA LEU A 6 -63.40 -3.86 5.24
C LEU A 6 -64.83 -3.95 5.72
N ARG A 7 -65.77 -3.89 4.81
CA ARG A 7 -67.18 -4.18 5.05
C ARG A 7 -67.61 -5.32 4.14
N ASN A 8 -67.98 -6.45 4.75
CA ASN A 8 -68.31 -7.68 4.00
C ASN A 8 -67.26 -8.04 2.95
N GLY A 9 -65.95 -7.85 3.27
CA GLY A 9 -64.83 -8.16 2.38
C GLY A 9 -64.51 -7.07 1.33
N LYS A 10 -65.29 -6.00 1.24
CA LYS A 10 -65.00 -4.87 0.36
C LYS A 10 -64.20 -3.80 1.12
N ILE A 11 -63.14 -3.31 0.53
CA ILE A 11 -62.39 -2.17 1.06
C ILE A 11 -63.29 -0.92 0.98
N ILE A 12 -63.46 -0.22 2.10
CA ILE A 12 -64.22 1.01 2.18
C ILE A 12 -63.34 2.21 2.39
N ASP A 13 -62.34 2.10 3.28
CA ASP A 13 -61.50 3.21 3.65
C ASP A 13 -60.19 2.73 4.28
N THR A 14 -59.21 3.62 4.36
CA THR A 14 -57.94 3.40 5.05
C THR A 14 -57.93 4.19 6.34
N ALA A 15 -57.94 3.51 7.47
CA ALA A 15 -57.92 4.14 8.78
C ALA A 15 -56.52 4.64 9.14
N GLU A 16 -56.42 5.92 9.51
CA GLU A 16 -55.23 6.51 10.08
C GLU A 16 -54.95 6.04 11.51
N PRO A 17 -53.69 6.16 11.99
CA PRO A 17 -53.40 5.89 13.39
C PRO A 17 -54.24 6.77 14.31
N GLY A 18 -55.01 6.18 15.21
CA GLY A 18 -55.86 6.93 16.16
C GLY A 18 -57.13 6.17 16.51
N LEU A 19 -58.10 6.88 17.06
CA LEU A 19 -59.43 6.38 17.37
C LEU A 19 -60.30 6.42 16.10
N GLY A 20 -60.82 5.29 15.70
CA GLY A 20 -61.74 5.16 14.58
C GLY A 20 -63.02 4.41 15.00
N PHE A 21 -64.14 4.73 14.39
CA PHE A 21 -65.39 4.03 14.58
C PHE A 21 -65.53 2.90 13.53
N LYS A 22 -65.90 1.74 13.98
CA LYS A 22 -66.31 0.61 13.12
C LYS A 22 -67.64 0.06 13.54
N ILE A 23 -68.42 -0.45 12.61
CA ILE A 23 -69.70 -1.10 12.90
C ILE A 23 -69.38 -2.53 13.37
N PRO A 24 -69.69 -2.87 14.64
CA PRO A 24 -69.49 -4.24 15.14
C PRO A 24 -70.20 -5.26 14.25
N LEU A 25 -69.62 -6.45 14.03
CA LEU A 25 -70.10 -7.56 13.24
C LEU A 25 -70.02 -7.39 11.72
N ILE A 26 -69.98 -6.17 11.17
CA ILE A 26 -70.00 -5.94 9.73
C ILE A 26 -68.61 -5.47 9.25
N ASP A 27 -67.94 -4.65 10.06
CA ASP A 27 -66.66 -4.05 9.69
C ASP A 27 -65.49 -4.82 10.32
N THR A 28 -64.51 -5.15 9.48
CA THR A 28 -63.23 -5.73 9.89
C THR A 28 -62.10 -4.79 9.54
N VAL A 29 -61.18 -4.57 10.48
CA VAL A 29 -59.98 -3.75 10.25
C VAL A 29 -58.77 -4.68 10.16
N VAL A 30 -58.09 -4.64 9.02
CA VAL A 30 -56.81 -5.34 8.82
C VAL A 30 -55.67 -4.34 8.96
N LYS A 31 -54.77 -4.57 9.91
CA LYS A 31 -53.63 -3.74 10.16
C LYS A 31 -52.48 -4.11 9.24
N ILE A 32 -51.90 -3.12 8.58
CA ILE A 32 -50.71 -3.25 7.75
C ILE A 32 -49.63 -2.35 8.32
N SER A 33 -48.43 -2.89 8.57
CA SER A 33 -47.31 -2.13 9.06
C SER A 33 -46.73 -1.27 7.93
N THR A 34 -46.52 0.01 8.22
CA THR A 34 -45.83 0.95 7.35
C THR A 34 -44.40 1.18 7.79
N GLN A 35 -43.96 0.38 8.76
CA GLN A 35 -42.59 0.42 9.26
C GLN A 35 -41.64 -0.23 8.26
N THR A 36 -40.37 -0.01 8.50
CA THR A 36 -39.30 -0.66 7.73
C THR A 36 -39.19 -2.14 8.10
N HIS A 37 -39.20 -2.98 7.09
CA HIS A 37 -39.04 -4.43 7.20
C HIS A 37 -37.75 -4.85 6.47
N THR A 38 -37.16 -5.96 6.91
CA THR A 38 -35.99 -6.56 6.25
C THR A 38 -36.29 -7.99 5.86
N ALA A 39 -36.15 -8.31 4.59
CA ALA A 39 -36.19 -9.67 4.06
C ALA A 39 -34.73 -10.16 3.87
N SER A 40 -34.39 -11.30 4.50
CA SER A 40 -33.04 -11.87 4.44
C SER A 40 -33.03 -13.14 3.59
N TYR A 41 -32.10 -13.21 2.66
CA TYR A 41 -31.89 -14.32 1.74
C TYR A 41 -30.52 -14.96 2.06
N GLN A 42 -30.55 -16.16 2.65
CA GLN A 42 -29.35 -16.80 3.20
C GLN A 42 -28.53 -17.61 2.20
N ALA A 43 -29.12 -18.03 1.09
CA ALA A 43 -28.49 -18.94 0.14
C ALA A 43 -28.98 -18.69 -1.29
N LEU A 44 -28.56 -17.57 -1.88
CA LEU A 44 -28.80 -17.26 -3.27
C LEU A 44 -27.67 -17.88 -4.10
N GLN A 45 -28.00 -18.94 -4.86
CA GLN A 45 -27.03 -19.55 -5.76
C GLN A 45 -26.96 -18.75 -7.07
N ALA A 46 -25.78 -18.39 -7.47
CA ALA A 46 -25.54 -17.66 -8.71
C ALA A 46 -24.21 -18.06 -9.35
N TYR A 47 -24.09 -17.82 -10.64
CA TYR A 47 -22.86 -18.03 -11.41
C TYR A 47 -22.29 -16.69 -11.84
N SER A 48 -21.01 -16.51 -11.62
CA SER A 48 -20.30 -15.34 -12.12
C SER A 48 -20.06 -15.41 -13.64
N ARG A 49 -19.61 -14.32 -14.23
CA ARG A 49 -19.31 -14.24 -15.67
C ARG A 49 -18.28 -15.28 -16.13
N ASP A 50 -17.34 -15.63 -15.26
CA ASP A 50 -16.33 -16.67 -15.45
C ASP A 50 -16.79 -18.06 -15.00
N GLN A 51 -18.13 -18.26 -14.91
CA GLN A 51 -18.81 -19.53 -14.60
C GLN A 51 -18.43 -20.14 -13.24
N GLN A 52 -18.01 -19.32 -12.29
CA GLN A 52 -17.76 -19.80 -10.94
C GLN A 52 -19.05 -19.79 -10.12
N PRO A 53 -19.44 -20.93 -9.53
CA PRO A 53 -20.59 -21.00 -8.64
C PRO A 53 -20.29 -20.28 -7.34
N ALA A 54 -21.23 -19.48 -6.88
CA ALA A 54 -21.16 -18.81 -5.59
C ALA A 54 -22.51 -18.85 -4.88
N THR A 55 -22.46 -18.85 -3.56
CA THR A 55 -23.63 -18.70 -2.68
C THR A 55 -23.56 -17.30 -2.06
N LEU A 56 -24.53 -16.46 -2.41
CA LEU A 56 -24.61 -15.09 -1.90
C LEU A 56 -25.60 -15.01 -0.75
N ARG A 57 -25.31 -14.15 0.21
CA ARG A 57 -26.28 -13.72 1.23
C ARG A 57 -26.60 -12.26 1.00
N ALA A 58 -27.91 -11.97 0.98
CA ALA A 58 -28.37 -10.61 0.78
C ALA A 58 -29.51 -10.30 1.73
N SER A 59 -29.62 -9.04 2.14
CA SER A 59 -30.76 -8.51 2.86
C SER A 59 -31.32 -7.30 2.14
N VAL A 60 -32.64 -7.24 2.05
CA VAL A 60 -33.40 -6.18 1.39
C VAL A 60 -34.26 -5.49 2.43
N THR A 61 -33.99 -4.21 2.65
CA THR A 61 -34.75 -3.38 3.56
C THR A 61 -35.79 -2.59 2.75
N PHE A 62 -37.04 -2.70 3.13
CA PHE A 62 -38.16 -2.09 2.42
C PHE A 62 -39.22 -1.54 3.38
N SER A 63 -40.05 -0.65 2.88
CA SER A 63 -41.22 -0.14 3.60
C SER A 63 -42.44 -0.05 2.68
N VAL A 64 -43.62 -0.04 3.27
CA VAL A 64 -44.87 0.20 2.56
C VAL A 64 -45.26 1.66 2.72
N PRO A 65 -45.35 2.44 1.63
CA PRO A 65 -45.83 3.81 1.70
C PRO A 65 -47.26 3.88 2.28
N PRO A 66 -47.57 4.83 3.16
CA PRO A 66 -48.87 4.94 3.81
C PRO A 66 -50.04 5.13 2.85
N ASP A 67 -49.82 5.74 1.70
CA ASP A 67 -50.78 5.97 0.62
C ASP A 67 -51.09 4.71 -0.22
N ARG A 68 -50.27 3.68 -0.13
CA ARG A 68 -50.38 2.47 -0.93
C ARG A 68 -50.79 1.23 -0.13
N VAL A 69 -51.19 1.40 1.11
CA VAL A 69 -51.62 0.31 2.02
C VAL A 69 -52.85 -0.42 1.48
N GLU A 70 -53.79 0.31 0.87
CA GLU A 70 -54.97 -0.28 0.22
C GLU A 70 -54.57 -1.23 -0.91
N GLU A 71 -53.59 -0.85 -1.74
CA GLU A 71 -53.08 -1.67 -2.82
C GLU A 71 -52.42 -2.95 -2.31
N VAL A 72 -51.68 -2.88 -1.18
CA VAL A 72 -51.07 -4.05 -0.52
C VAL A 72 -52.19 -5.05 -0.13
N TYR A 73 -53.27 -4.56 0.46
CA TYR A 73 -54.36 -5.46 0.84
C TYR A 73 -55.10 -6.00 -0.38
N ALA A 74 -55.42 -5.16 -1.35
CA ALA A 74 -56.18 -5.55 -2.55
C ALA A 74 -55.45 -6.65 -3.35
N ASN A 75 -54.14 -6.49 -3.54
CA ASN A 75 -53.36 -7.39 -4.39
C ASN A 75 -52.73 -8.57 -3.65
N PHE A 76 -52.38 -8.38 -2.37
CA PHE A 76 -51.55 -9.33 -1.63
C PHE A 76 -52.14 -9.79 -0.29
N LYS A 77 -53.22 -9.14 0.20
CA LYS A 77 -53.85 -9.39 1.51
C LYS A 77 -52.97 -9.14 2.75
N GLY A 78 -51.71 -8.81 2.57
CA GLY A 78 -50.76 -8.54 3.65
C GLY A 78 -49.31 -8.48 3.18
N ILE A 79 -48.43 -8.10 4.12
CA ILE A 79 -46.98 -7.91 3.85
C ILE A 79 -46.31 -9.25 3.51
N ASP A 80 -46.58 -10.32 4.26
CA ASP A 80 -45.94 -11.64 4.05
C ASP A 80 -46.19 -12.18 2.65
N SER A 81 -47.47 -12.09 2.19
CA SER A 81 -47.81 -12.48 0.84
C SER A 81 -47.22 -11.57 -0.23
N MET A 82 -47.05 -10.29 0.07
CA MET A 82 -46.35 -9.36 -0.82
C MET A 82 -44.86 -9.70 -0.93
N VAL A 83 -44.20 -9.98 0.19
CA VAL A 83 -42.79 -10.42 0.21
C VAL A 83 -42.64 -11.68 -0.64
N SER A 84 -43.44 -12.72 -0.35
CA SER A 84 -43.32 -14.02 -1.05
C SER A 84 -43.63 -13.95 -2.55
N ARG A 85 -44.51 -13.04 -2.99
CA ARG A 85 -44.89 -12.93 -4.40
C ARG A 85 -44.08 -11.94 -5.21
N LEU A 86 -43.58 -10.88 -4.58
CA LEU A 86 -42.78 -9.85 -5.25
C LEU A 86 -41.29 -10.01 -4.95
N LEU A 87 -40.88 -9.94 -3.67
CA LEU A 87 -39.46 -9.88 -3.31
C LEU A 87 -38.79 -11.24 -3.53
N ASP A 88 -39.38 -12.34 -3.02
CA ASP A 88 -38.78 -13.69 -3.07
C ASP A 88 -38.55 -14.21 -4.48
N ARG A 89 -39.24 -13.63 -5.47
CA ARG A 89 -39.04 -13.97 -6.89
C ARG A 89 -38.08 -13.03 -7.59
N GLN A 90 -38.20 -11.73 -7.32
CA GLN A 90 -37.44 -10.74 -8.05
C GLN A 90 -36.02 -10.59 -7.52
N VAL A 91 -35.84 -10.64 -6.20
CA VAL A 91 -34.51 -10.45 -5.58
C VAL A 91 -33.52 -11.51 -6.04
N PRO A 92 -33.78 -12.82 -5.94
CA PRO A 92 -32.84 -13.83 -6.43
C PRO A 92 -32.48 -13.65 -7.90
N THR A 93 -33.52 -13.45 -8.74
CA THR A 93 -33.33 -13.28 -10.20
C THR A 93 -32.44 -12.06 -10.52
N GLN A 94 -32.65 -10.92 -9.85
CA GLN A 94 -31.85 -9.74 -10.13
C GLN A 94 -30.42 -9.87 -9.58
N VAL A 95 -30.25 -10.49 -8.41
CA VAL A 95 -28.91 -10.80 -7.87
C VAL A 95 -28.15 -11.70 -8.83
N GLU A 96 -28.77 -12.78 -9.32
CA GLU A 96 -28.17 -13.69 -10.29
C GLU A 96 -27.79 -12.98 -11.60
N ASN A 97 -28.71 -12.20 -12.17
CA ASN A 97 -28.48 -11.45 -13.40
C ASN A 97 -27.33 -10.43 -13.30
N ILE A 98 -27.22 -9.75 -12.17
CA ILE A 98 -26.13 -8.77 -11.97
C ILE A 98 -24.84 -9.49 -11.66
N PHE A 99 -24.84 -10.53 -10.83
CA PHE A 99 -23.65 -11.32 -10.50
C PHE A 99 -23.04 -11.96 -11.75
N GLY A 100 -23.86 -12.43 -12.70
CA GLY A 100 -23.41 -12.95 -13.99
C GLY A 100 -22.70 -11.92 -14.90
N LYS A 101 -22.75 -10.63 -14.58
CA LYS A 101 -21.98 -9.58 -15.29
C LYS A 101 -20.59 -9.38 -14.71
N TYR A 102 -20.36 -9.79 -13.47
CA TYR A 102 -19.10 -9.67 -12.75
C TYR A 102 -18.32 -10.97 -12.79
N THR A 103 -17.00 -10.89 -12.87
CA THR A 103 -16.14 -12.04 -12.57
C THR A 103 -16.12 -12.28 -11.05
N ALA A 104 -15.77 -13.48 -10.61
CA ALA A 104 -15.65 -13.80 -9.20
C ALA A 104 -14.73 -12.81 -8.46
N ILE A 105 -13.60 -12.47 -9.06
CA ILE A 105 -12.62 -11.51 -8.50
C ILE A 105 -13.20 -10.10 -8.48
N SER A 106 -13.81 -9.62 -9.58
CA SER A 106 -14.33 -8.26 -9.65
C SER A 106 -15.52 -8.03 -8.72
N ALA A 107 -16.35 -9.05 -8.48
CA ALA A 107 -17.47 -8.96 -7.53
C ALA A 107 -17.00 -8.73 -6.08
N VAL A 108 -15.81 -9.25 -5.73
CA VAL A 108 -15.20 -9.04 -4.40
C VAL A 108 -14.46 -7.72 -4.33
N GLN A 109 -13.66 -7.39 -5.35
CA GLN A 109 -12.86 -6.18 -5.38
C GLN A 109 -13.69 -4.91 -5.55
N GLU A 110 -14.73 -4.94 -6.39
CA GLU A 110 -15.65 -3.83 -6.65
C GLU A 110 -16.99 -3.98 -5.90
N ARG A 111 -16.95 -4.51 -4.69
CA ARG A 111 -18.15 -4.86 -3.91
C ARG A 111 -19.15 -3.72 -3.77
N VAL A 112 -18.67 -2.50 -3.62
CA VAL A 112 -19.54 -1.31 -3.50
C VAL A 112 -20.34 -1.09 -4.77
N LYS A 113 -19.68 -1.15 -5.93
CA LYS A 113 -20.32 -1.00 -7.24
C LYS A 113 -21.31 -2.13 -7.51
N PHE A 114 -20.90 -3.36 -7.22
CA PHE A 114 -21.78 -4.52 -7.31
C PHE A 114 -23.05 -4.33 -6.47
N GLY A 115 -22.92 -3.87 -5.23
CA GLY A 115 -24.07 -3.57 -4.35
C GLY A 115 -24.99 -2.49 -4.91
N ILE A 116 -24.45 -1.44 -5.51
CA ILE A 116 -25.22 -0.37 -6.16
C ILE A 116 -25.98 -0.92 -7.37
N ASP A 117 -25.31 -1.67 -8.25
CA ASP A 117 -25.92 -2.24 -9.44
C ASP A 117 -27.05 -3.22 -9.09
N VAL A 118 -26.87 -4.01 -8.03
CA VAL A 118 -27.92 -4.93 -7.52
C VAL A 118 -29.09 -4.12 -6.96
N THR A 119 -28.83 -3.07 -6.17
CA THR A 119 -29.87 -2.21 -5.60
C THR A 119 -30.69 -1.55 -6.70
N ASP A 120 -30.04 -1.00 -7.72
CA ASP A 120 -30.69 -0.38 -8.87
C ASP A 120 -31.53 -1.38 -9.67
N ALA A 121 -31.00 -2.58 -9.89
CA ALA A 121 -31.72 -3.62 -10.62
C ALA A 121 -32.97 -4.08 -9.86
N ILE A 122 -32.86 -4.33 -8.56
CA ILE A 122 -33.97 -4.71 -7.71
C ILE A 122 -35.03 -3.60 -7.66
N THR A 123 -34.60 -2.35 -7.43
CA THR A 123 -35.52 -1.20 -7.37
C THR A 123 -36.29 -1.00 -8.68
N LYS A 124 -35.63 -1.19 -9.83
CA LYS A 124 -36.27 -1.08 -11.16
C LYS A 124 -37.17 -2.25 -11.49
N SER A 125 -36.90 -3.45 -10.99
CA SER A 125 -37.66 -4.66 -11.29
C SER A 125 -38.91 -4.80 -10.45
N ILE A 126 -38.86 -4.34 -9.20
CA ILE A 126 -39.98 -4.44 -8.27
C ILE A 126 -40.99 -3.32 -8.53
N LYS A 127 -42.05 -3.65 -9.23
CA LYS A 127 -43.19 -2.74 -9.48
C LYS A 127 -44.33 -3.14 -8.54
N GLY A 128 -44.58 -2.35 -7.50
CA GLY A 128 -45.64 -2.66 -6.51
C GLY A 128 -45.70 -1.62 -5.40
N PRO A 129 -46.61 -1.83 -4.43
CA PRO A 129 -46.81 -0.91 -3.32
C PRO A 129 -45.69 -1.04 -2.25
N VAL A 130 -44.45 -1.06 -2.68
CA VAL A 130 -43.29 -1.22 -1.81
C VAL A 130 -42.18 -0.26 -2.26
N THR A 131 -41.50 0.34 -1.30
CA THR A 131 -40.31 1.18 -1.53
C THR A 131 -39.09 0.46 -0.96
N ILE A 132 -38.13 0.18 -1.80
CA ILE A 132 -36.85 -0.41 -1.38
C ILE A 132 -35.98 0.74 -0.82
N SER A 133 -35.54 0.57 0.43
CA SER A 133 -34.69 1.55 1.12
C SER A 133 -33.21 1.23 0.92
N SER A 134 -32.83 -0.02 1.04
CA SER A 134 -31.46 -0.48 0.82
C SER A 134 -31.39 -1.98 0.51
N VAL A 135 -30.36 -2.36 -0.23
CA VAL A 135 -30.00 -3.76 -0.45
C VAL A 135 -28.56 -3.93 0.00
N GLN A 136 -28.32 -4.94 0.83
CA GLN A 136 -26.98 -5.25 1.34
C GLN A 136 -26.59 -6.65 0.92
N ILE A 137 -25.41 -6.78 0.33
CA ILE A 137 -24.77 -8.07 0.07
C ILE A 137 -23.88 -8.39 1.27
N GLU A 138 -24.29 -9.38 2.06
CA GLU A 138 -23.60 -9.71 3.32
C GLU A 138 -22.38 -10.58 3.10
N ASN A 139 -22.51 -11.60 2.26
CA ASN A 139 -21.42 -12.53 1.96
C ASN A 139 -21.49 -13.06 0.53
N ILE A 140 -20.34 -13.47 -0.01
CA ILE A 140 -20.19 -14.16 -1.28
C ILE A 140 -19.25 -15.34 -1.02
N ASP A 141 -19.82 -16.55 -0.93
CA ASP A 141 -19.07 -17.78 -0.67
C ASP A 141 -18.86 -18.52 -1.99
N PHE A 142 -17.62 -18.73 -2.36
CA PHE A 142 -17.25 -19.52 -3.54
C PHE A 142 -17.02 -20.99 -3.18
N SER A 143 -16.86 -21.83 -4.19
CA SER A 143 -16.50 -23.23 -3.96
C SER A 143 -15.08 -23.34 -3.40
N ASN A 144 -14.86 -24.30 -2.47
CA ASN A 144 -13.54 -24.55 -1.87
C ASN A 144 -12.45 -24.83 -2.92
N ALA A 145 -12.82 -25.44 -4.05
CA ALA A 145 -11.89 -25.70 -5.16
C ALA A 145 -11.43 -24.40 -5.84
N TYR A 146 -12.34 -23.45 -6.01
CA TYR A 146 -12.03 -22.13 -6.57
C TYR A 146 -11.17 -21.31 -5.59
N GLU A 147 -11.56 -21.26 -4.32
CA GLU A 147 -10.81 -20.54 -3.29
C GLU A 147 -9.37 -21.04 -3.20
N LYS A 148 -9.18 -22.37 -3.19
CA LYS A 148 -7.85 -22.97 -3.22
C LYS A 148 -7.06 -22.59 -4.47
N SER A 149 -7.68 -22.60 -5.65
CA SER A 149 -6.99 -22.24 -6.90
C SER A 149 -6.59 -20.76 -6.93
N VAL A 150 -7.39 -19.88 -6.33
CA VAL A 150 -7.07 -18.44 -6.16
C VAL A 150 -5.92 -18.28 -5.17
N GLU A 151 -5.95 -19.00 -4.04
CA GLU A 151 -4.88 -18.98 -3.04
C GLU A 151 -3.55 -19.46 -3.64
N ASP A 152 -3.55 -20.56 -4.37
CA ASP A 152 -2.36 -21.10 -5.03
C ASP A 152 -1.79 -20.13 -6.07
N ARG A 153 -2.66 -19.46 -6.84
CA ARG A 153 -2.24 -18.40 -7.79
C ARG A 153 -1.62 -17.22 -7.07
N MET A 154 -2.28 -16.71 -6.02
CA MET A 154 -1.76 -15.59 -5.24
C MET A 154 -0.40 -15.94 -4.62
N ARG A 155 -0.24 -17.19 -4.12
CA ARG A 155 1.02 -17.66 -3.56
C ARG A 155 2.13 -17.67 -4.63
N ALA A 156 1.82 -18.17 -5.83
CA ALA A 156 2.77 -18.17 -6.95
C ALA A 156 3.13 -16.74 -7.40
N GLU A 157 2.17 -15.82 -7.46
CA GLU A 157 2.41 -14.42 -7.79
C GLU A 157 3.31 -13.73 -6.74
N VAL A 158 3.06 -13.97 -5.46
CA VAL A 158 3.90 -13.47 -4.35
C VAL A 158 5.31 -14.03 -4.43
N GLU A 159 5.46 -15.32 -4.76
CA GLU A 159 6.78 -15.95 -4.92
C GLU A 159 7.57 -15.32 -6.07
N VAL A 160 6.94 -15.13 -7.25
CA VAL A 160 7.56 -14.45 -8.39
C VAL A 160 7.95 -13.02 -8.02
N GLN A 161 7.06 -12.28 -7.36
CA GLN A 161 7.34 -10.92 -6.91
C GLN A 161 8.51 -10.87 -5.91
N THR A 162 8.57 -11.83 -5.00
CA THR A 162 9.67 -11.96 -4.03
C THR A 162 11.00 -12.24 -4.73
N GLN A 163 11.01 -13.13 -5.73
CA GLN A 163 12.21 -13.42 -6.51
C GLN A 163 12.69 -12.20 -7.30
N LEU A 164 11.76 -11.46 -7.92
CA LEU A 164 12.10 -10.21 -8.62
C LEU A 164 12.70 -9.16 -7.68
N GLN A 165 12.13 -9.01 -6.49
CA GLN A 165 12.68 -8.11 -5.47
C GLN A 165 14.06 -8.56 -4.98
N ASN A 166 14.29 -9.86 -4.81
CA ASN A 166 15.60 -10.39 -4.42
C ASN A 166 16.65 -10.15 -5.52
N LEU A 167 16.31 -10.40 -6.79
CA LEU A 167 17.19 -10.08 -7.92
C LEU A 167 17.56 -8.59 -7.98
N GLU A 168 16.58 -7.73 -7.80
CA GLU A 168 16.85 -6.28 -7.80
C GLU A 168 17.70 -5.87 -6.59
N LYS A 169 17.45 -6.45 -5.43
CA LYS A 169 18.28 -6.25 -4.23
C LYS A 169 19.73 -6.70 -4.44
N GLU A 170 19.94 -7.85 -5.04
CA GLU A 170 21.29 -8.35 -5.38
C GLU A 170 21.98 -7.46 -6.40
N ARG A 171 21.25 -7.01 -7.42
CA ARG A 171 21.77 -6.07 -8.44
C ARG A 171 22.18 -4.75 -7.81
N VAL A 172 21.35 -4.18 -6.97
CA VAL A 172 21.67 -2.93 -6.24
C VAL A 172 22.85 -3.15 -5.30
N SER A 173 22.91 -4.26 -4.58
CA SER A 173 24.02 -4.60 -3.71
C SER A 173 25.35 -4.73 -4.47
N ALA A 174 25.34 -5.42 -5.61
CA ALA A 174 26.50 -5.51 -6.49
C ALA A 174 26.95 -4.14 -7.01
N GLN A 175 26.00 -3.30 -7.41
CA GLN A 175 26.29 -1.93 -7.87
C GLN A 175 26.90 -1.08 -6.76
N ILE A 176 26.39 -1.20 -5.53
CA ILE A 176 26.95 -0.51 -4.35
C ILE A 176 28.39 -0.98 -4.11
N ALA A 177 28.67 -2.28 -4.16
CA ALA A 177 30.01 -2.82 -3.97
C ALA A 177 31.00 -2.30 -5.02
N VAL A 178 30.58 -2.25 -6.30
CA VAL A 178 31.41 -1.67 -7.38
C VAL A 178 31.66 -0.19 -7.14
N THR A 179 30.61 0.56 -6.79
CA THR A 179 30.74 2.01 -6.51
C THR A 179 31.65 2.29 -5.30
N GLN A 180 31.54 1.47 -4.25
CA GLN A 180 32.41 1.58 -3.07
C GLN A 180 33.87 1.27 -3.42
N ALA A 181 34.14 0.20 -4.17
CA ALA A 181 35.49 -0.14 -4.60
C ALA A 181 36.11 0.97 -5.48
N GLN A 182 35.30 1.53 -6.40
CA GLN A 182 35.76 2.67 -7.24
C GLN A 182 36.07 3.90 -6.39
N ALA A 183 35.18 4.26 -5.45
CA ALA A 183 35.37 5.40 -4.56
C ALA A 183 36.60 5.23 -3.66
N GLU A 184 36.89 4.01 -3.22
CA GLU A 184 38.09 3.71 -2.43
C GLU A 184 39.34 3.82 -3.28
N ALA A 185 39.36 3.31 -4.51
CA ALA A 185 40.47 3.46 -5.44
C ALA A 185 40.74 4.93 -5.79
N ASP A 186 39.70 5.72 -6.06
CA ASP A 186 39.78 7.14 -6.34
C ASP A 186 40.29 7.92 -5.11
N SER A 187 39.88 7.54 -3.91
CA SER A 187 40.35 8.12 -2.65
C SER A 187 41.84 7.84 -2.43
N GLN A 188 42.31 6.61 -2.68
CA GLN A 188 43.72 6.23 -2.57
C GLN A 188 44.55 6.99 -3.59
N LEU A 189 44.11 7.11 -4.83
CA LEU A 189 44.78 7.87 -5.88
C LEU A 189 44.91 9.36 -5.49
N ALA A 190 43.80 9.94 -5.03
CA ALA A 190 43.79 11.34 -4.59
C ALA A 190 44.75 11.59 -3.42
N ARG A 191 44.81 10.67 -2.44
CA ARG A 191 45.79 10.74 -1.33
C ARG A 191 47.22 10.65 -1.81
N ALA A 192 47.53 9.70 -2.70
CA ALA A 192 48.89 9.54 -3.24
C ALA A 192 49.33 10.77 -4.04
N ILE A 193 48.44 11.35 -4.85
CA ILE A 193 48.72 12.60 -5.58
C ILE A 193 49.00 13.77 -4.61
N ALA A 194 48.12 13.92 -3.58
CA ALA A 194 48.30 14.98 -2.58
C ALA A 194 49.60 14.85 -1.77
N GLU A 195 49.98 13.61 -1.43
CA GLU A 195 51.21 13.32 -0.73
C GLU A 195 52.44 13.62 -1.60
N ALA A 196 52.43 13.17 -2.86
CA ALA A 196 53.48 13.48 -3.83
C ALA A 196 53.66 15.00 -4.04
N GLU A 197 52.56 15.74 -4.18
CA GLU A 197 52.58 17.20 -4.32
C GLU A 197 53.07 17.87 -3.04
N SER A 198 52.68 17.38 -1.85
CA SER A 198 53.22 17.88 -0.57
C SER A 198 54.72 17.67 -0.47
N ILE A 199 55.24 16.50 -0.87
CA ILE A 199 56.69 16.22 -0.89
C ILE A 199 57.40 17.15 -1.89
N ARG A 200 56.84 17.37 -3.08
CA ARG A 200 57.39 18.28 -4.09
C ARG A 200 57.46 19.71 -3.55
N ILE A 201 56.37 20.23 -2.99
CA ILE A 201 56.34 21.59 -2.42
C ILE A 201 57.34 21.76 -1.29
N LYS A 202 57.45 20.75 -0.40
CA LYS A 202 58.46 20.78 0.68
C LYS A 202 59.89 20.77 0.12
N GLY A 203 60.19 19.92 -0.85
CA GLY A 203 61.48 19.85 -1.51
C GLY A 203 61.86 21.17 -2.22
N ASP A 204 60.92 21.78 -2.94
CA ASP A 204 61.11 23.06 -3.60
C ASP A 204 61.36 24.20 -2.59
N ALA A 205 60.63 24.19 -1.46
CA ALA A 205 60.76 25.13 -0.39
C ALA A 205 62.16 24.99 0.33
N GLU A 206 62.55 23.74 0.60
CA GLU A 206 63.85 23.43 1.19
C GLU A 206 65.00 23.82 0.24
N ALA A 207 64.94 23.48 -1.04
CA ALA A 207 65.90 23.86 -2.05
C ALA A 207 65.99 25.38 -2.17
N SER A 208 64.92 26.11 -2.16
CA SER A 208 64.83 27.55 -2.16
C SER A 208 65.46 28.14 -0.90
N ALA A 209 65.21 27.60 0.29
CA ALA A 209 65.79 28.02 1.55
C ALA A 209 67.31 27.79 1.59
N ILE A 210 67.79 26.64 1.08
CA ILE A 210 69.22 26.34 0.96
C ILE A 210 69.87 27.32 0.01
N LYS A 211 69.26 27.63 -1.15
CA LYS A 211 69.78 28.58 -2.12
C LYS A 211 69.93 29.99 -1.52
N ILE A 212 68.91 30.50 -0.83
CA ILE A 212 68.90 31.79 -0.15
C ILE A 212 69.98 31.82 0.95
N ARG A 213 70.10 30.72 1.72
CA ARG A 213 71.18 30.62 2.72
C ARG A 213 72.58 30.61 2.10
N ALA A 214 72.77 29.88 1.00
CA ALA A 214 74.04 29.85 0.29
C ALA A 214 74.40 31.21 -0.29
N GLU A 215 73.46 31.94 -0.86
CA GLU A 215 73.65 33.30 -1.35
C GLU A 215 74.03 34.30 -0.20
N ALA A 216 73.34 34.21 0.93
CA ALA A 216 73.59 35.01 2.10
C ALA A 216 75.02 34.73 2.70
N LEU A 217 75.44 33.46 2.73
CA LEU A 217 76.73 33.03 3.18
C LEU A 217 77.88 33.46 2.19
N ALA A 218 77.59 33.45 0.88
CA ALA A 218 78.58 33.91 -0.14
C ALA A 218 78.80 35.40 -0.09
N GLN A 219 77.80 36.19 0.33
CA GLN A 219 77.96 37.67 0.45
C GLN A 219 78.61 38.11 1.74
N ASN A 220 78.73 37.24 2.78
CA ASN A 220 79.27 37.60 4.08
C ASN A 220 80.20 36.50 4.66
N GLN A 221 81.46 36.54 4.40
CA GLN A 221 82.46 35.58 4.89
C GLN A 221 82.45 35.44 6.42
N ASN A 222 82.20 36.53 7.17
CA ASN A 222 82.13 36.54 8.63
C ASN A 222 80.94 35.71 9.18
N LEU A 223 79.85 35.52 8.37
CA LEU A 223 78.67 34.71 8.75
C LEU A 223 79.02 33.22 8.70
N VAL A 224 79.93 32.80 7.86
CA VAL A 224 80.42 31.42 7.78
C VAL A 224 81.13 31.02 9.05
N GLU A 225 81.96 31.94 9.57
CA GLU A 225 82.71 31.76 10.81
C GLU A 225 81.77 31.72 12.03
N LEU A 226 80.76 32.61 12.07
CA LEU A 226 79.75 32.61 13.12
C LEU A 226 78.93 31.30 13.13
N THR A 227 78.51 30.83 11.97
CA THR A 227 77.74 29.58 11.85
C THR A 227 78.55 28.33 12.23
N LYS A 228 79.83 28.34 11.97
CA LYS A 228 80.78 27.33 12.46
C LYS A 228 80.90 27.37 13.97
N ALA A 229 81.01 28.58 14.56
CA ALA A 229 81.06 28.76 16.01
C ALA A 229 79.80 28.36 16.74
N GLU A 230 78.59 28.64 16.16
CA GLU A 230 77.26 28.24 16.73
C GLU A 230 77.04 26.74 16.68
N ARG A 231 77.55 26.04 15.67
CA ARG A 231 77.38 24.60 15.54
C ARG A 231 78.49 23.79 16.19
N TRP A 232 79.45 24.41 16.80
CA TRP A 232 80.57 23.73 17.48
C TRP A 232 80.11 23.29 18.87
N ASP A 233 80.17 22.01 19.12
CA ASP A 233 79.81 21.37 20.38
C ASP A 233 80.82 21.51 21.50
N GLY A 234 81.84 22.35 21.26
CA GLY A 234 82.93 22.63 22.24
C GLY A 234 83.97 21.52 22.39
N LYS A 235 83.93 20.49 21.61
CA LYS A 235 84.90 19.38 21.65
C LYS A 235 85.92 19.54 20.54
N LEU A 236 87.25 19.46 20.89
CA LEU A 236 88.29 19.40 19.90
C LEU A 236 88.24 18.09 19.13
N PRO A 237 88.35 18.12 17.79
CA PRO A 237 88.41 16.89 17.01
C PRO A 237 89.63 16.07 17.40
N THR A 238 89.44 14.84 17.77
CA THR A 238 90.50 13.90 18.23
C THR A 238 91.45 13.47 17.12
N THR A 239 91.19 13.80 15.87
CA THR A 239 92.08 13.51 14.72
C THR A 239 92.06 14.69 13.77
N MET A 240 93.22 15.35 13.62
CA MET A 240 93.54 16.32 12.54
C MET A 240 94.11 15.53 11.36
N LEU A 241 93.41 15.46 10.27
CA LEU A 241 93.92 14.93 9.01
C LEU A 241 94.55 16.07 8.22
N PRO A 242 95.76 15.87 7.61
CA PRO A 242 96.38 16.89 6.78
C PRO A 242 95.51 17.18 5.54
N THR A 243 95.56 18.41 5.11
CA THR A 243 94.84 18.94 3.96
C THR A 243 95.10 18.08 2.73
N GLY A 244 94.08 17.28 2.27
CA GLY A 244 94.17 16.48 1.05
C GLY A 244 93.84 15.01 1.18
N THR A 245 93.55 14.52 2.41
CA THR A 245 93.11 13.12 2.60
C THR A 245 91.60 13.03 2.86
N ILE A 246 90.92 12.30 2.04
CA ILE A 246 89.46 11.96 2.24
C ILE A 246 89.44 10.82 3.24
N PRO A 247 88.78 10.93 4.42
CA PRO A 247 88.63 9.80 5.34
C PRO A 247 87.65 8.78 4.75
N PHE A 248 88.14 7.58 4.53
CA PHE A 248 87.27 6.44 4.27
C PHE A 248 86.55 6.09 5.56
N LEU A 249 85.26 6.28 5.58
CA LEU A 249 84.43 5.76 6.65
C LEU A 249 84.29 4.26 6.49
N GLU A 250 84.88 3.48 7.37
CA GLU A 250 84.68 2.06 7.47
C GLU A 250 83.34 1.81 8.11
N VAL A 251 82.38 1.35 7.29
CA VAL A 251 81.06 0.95 7.77
C VAL A 251 81.25 -0.40 8.45
N GLN A 252 81.28 -0.42 9.78
CA GLN A 252 81.21 -1.66 10.55
C GLN A 252 79.85 -2.27 10.31
N LYS A 253 79.86 -3.44 9.66
CA LYS A 253 78.72 -4.32 9.47
C LYS A 253 78.48 -5.07 10.79
N ASN A 254 77.59 -4.59 11.65
CA ASN A 254 77.17 -5.36 12.81
C ASN A 254 76.35 -6.57 12.33
N LYS A 255 76.74 -7.71 12.84
CA LYS A 255 76.01 -9.02 12.67
C LYS A 255 74.62 -9.03 13.26
#